data_edd5da15245f18e3604fcbe0ae60a555
#
_entry.id   edd5da15245f18e3604fcbe0ae60a555
#
_cell.length_a   1.000
_cell.length_b   1.000
_cell.length_c   1.000
_cell.angle_alpha   90.00
_cell.angle_beta   90.00
_cell.angle_gamma   90.00
#
_symmetry.space_group_name_H-M   'P 1'
#
loop_
_entity.id
_entity.type
_entity.pdbx_description
1 polymer ?
#
loop_
_entity_poly.entity_id
_entity_poly.type
_entity_poly.pdbx_seq_one_letter_code
_entity_poly.pdbx_strand_id
1 'polypeptide(L)'
;MNANNSYKEIALALKEWKFDQACQKHESMLEHTHEFFSEYIKLLADFGKLDEIYNKFDQFGFLFVENIKADPKQKHPEALSFCLEFIKQKFIPSKYSLIGTDNNSKLLYLTNKEDKKELALYIAQNAAAIINNHSTAQDNMILNFAINGLISAKVLSSELGIKIVTAFIENKNINSWRKRYVLSSLLRYFYSCEDSSFFKLKEQYYNHLQKISFQLNSFFNEDGAKKLYHQFNNFIISTNNTHIKYTKSHKPKVAVCISGMFRGSSLAIESIKKNVADPLNADIFIHSWDQWQPWPGICGGAPDSWVWRLFGGDGKKLCPNFLKSFNDFKKHFPMAASVIENPVFSEFTTSFMKSLLSPISYKIDNESDFLNSLVTPPDSFSSRGNYNQAKMFYGIYESTALMLQHERKNNFEYDYVIRARPDCAIKEKLTHTFLDSLQFNELATDMVLDCGPLDQFYISRRDVHIKVANLWKASISSGSLSPFKDFPKYDAHALLFLWIAVNNIIPVSPPVTRHLALATSNLTPPKELYNALEHDLHNDAKDLIENAAVRDFISHIIGSKK
;
A
#
# COMPACT_ATOMS: atom_id res chain seq x y z
N MET A 1 -37.74 -10.71 8.17
CA MET A 1 -36.25 -10.80 8.08
C MET A 1 -35.65 -10.31 9.39
N ASN A 2 -34.60 -10.94 9.88
CA ASN A 2 -33.97 -10.52 11.14
C ASN A 2 -33.08 -9.30 10.83
N ALA A 3 -33.44 -8.11 11.32
CA ALA A 3 -32.75 -6.82 11.04
C ALA A 3 -31.21 -6.92 11.22
N ASN A 4 -30.75 -7.70 12.20
CA ASN A 4 -29.33 -7.94 12.41
C ASN A 4 -28.61 -8.68 11.27
N ASN A 5 -29.30 -9.55 10.51
CA ASN A 5 -28.72 -10.23 9.36
C ASN A 5 -28.57 -9.29 8.17
N SER A 6 -29.59 -8.44 7.92
CA SER A 6 -29.55 -7.47 6.83
C SER A 6 -28.45 -6.42 7.03
N TYR A 7 -28.19 -6.01 8.27
CA TYR A 7 -27.08 -5.11 8.60
C TYR A 7 -25.71 -5.72 8.28
N LYS A 8 -25.52 -6.99 8.64
CA LYS A 8 -24.26 -7.70 8.32
C LYS A 8 -24.03 -7.80 6.82
N GLU A 9 -25.10 -8.01 6.07
CA GLU A 9 -25.01 -8.09 4.60
C GLU A 9 -24.73 -6.73 3.94
N ILE A 10 -25.30 -5.64 4.48
CA ILE A 10 -24.99 -4.28 4.03
C ILE A 10 -23.52 -3.96 4.34
N ALA A 11 -23.08 -4.22 5.56
CA ALA A 11 -21.69 -3.99 5.96
C ALA A 11 -20.70 -4.79 5.10
N LEU A 12 -21.05 -6.04 4.75
CA LEU A 12 -20.26 -6.87 3.85
C LEU A 12 -20.23 -6.29 2.43
N ALA A 13 -21.38 -5.88 1.90
CA ALA A 13 -21.46 -5.27 0.58
C ALA A 13 -20.64 -3.97 0.49
N LEU A 14 -20.66 -3.14 1.53
CA LEU A 14 -19.81 -1.95 1.63
C LEU A 14 -18.32 -2.29 1.67
N LYS A 15 -17.92 -3.29 2.47
CA LYS A 15 -16.53 -3.77 2.54
C LYS A 15 -16.04 -4.32 1.20
N GLU A 16 -16.93 -4.93 0.42
CA GLU A 16 -16.64 -5.45 -0.91
C GLU A 16 -16.80 -4.42 -2.03
N TRP A 17 -17.09 -3.16 -1.71
CA TRP A 17 -17.35 -2.06 -2.65
C TRP A 17 -18.49 -2.32 -3.64
N LYS A 18 -19.46 -3.09 -3.24
CA LYS A 18 -20.71 -3.36 -3.95
C LYS A 18 -21.78 -2.34 -3.55
N PHE A 19 -21.50 -1.07 -3.84
CA PHE A 19 -22.28 0.07 -3.33
C PHE A 19 -23.76 0.04 -3.76
N ASP A 20 -24.04 -0.32 -5.00
CA ASP A 20 -25.42 -0.44 -5.48
C ASP A 20 -26.17 -1.57 -4.76
N GLN A 21 -25.48 -2.70 -4.49
CA GLN A 21 -26.06 -3.79 -3.71
C GLN A 21 -26.33 -3.37 -2.26
N ALA A 22 -25.44 -2.57 -1.66
CA ALA A 22 -25.67 -2.02 -0.33
C ALA A 22 -26.91 -1.10 -0.31
N CYS A 23 -27.08 -0.24 -1.32
CA CYS A 23 -28.27 0.60 -1.47
C CYS A 23 -29.55 -0.25 -1.62
N GLN A 24 -29.55 -1.24 -2.52
CA GLN A 24 -30.70 -2.14 -2.71
C GLN A 24 -31.10 -2.89 -1.45
N LYS A 25 -30.12 -3.33 -0.64
CA LYS A 25 -30.40 -3.99 0.64
C LYS A 25 -30.99 -3.03 1.67
N HIS A 26 -30.49 -1.78 1.74
CA HIS A 26 -31.12 -0.76 2.56
C HIS A 26 -32.56 -0.47 2.12
N GLU A 27 -32.79 -0.37 0.83
CA GLU A 27 -34.12 -0.13 0.27
C GLU A 27 -35.11 -1.25 0.65
N SER A 28 -34.69 -2.52 0.51
CA SER A 28 -35.54 -3.66 0.91
C SER A 28 -35.81 -3.69 2.43
N MET A 29 -34.92 -3.13 3.26
CA MET A 29 -35.18 -2.99 4.69
C MET A 29 -36.23 -1.93 5.00
N LEU A 30 -36.31 -0.83 4.22
CA LEU A 30 -37.30 0.22 4.42
C LEU A 30 -38.71 -0.23 4.18
N GLU A 31 -38.93 -1.28 3.38
CA GLU A 31 -40.23 -1.92 3.21
C GLU A 31 -40.78 -2.56 4.51
N HIS A 32 -39.89 -2.86 5.44
CA HIS A 32 -40.19 -3.56 6.70
C HIS A 32 -40.01 -2.70 7.95
N THR A 33 -39.14 -1.70 7.93
CA THR A 33 -38.89 -0.81 9.05
C THR A 33 -38.29 0.53 8.59
N HIS A 34 -38.73 1.62 9.23
CA HIS A 34 -38.29 2.96 8.89
C HIS A 34 -37.12 3.44 9.79
N GLU A 35 -36.69 2.63 10.75
CA GLU A 35 -35.62 2.98 11.71
C GLU A 35 -34.28 3.33 11.03
N PHE A 36 -34.02 2.79 9.83
CA PHE A 36 -32.77 2.93 9.09
C PHE A 36 -32.84 3.96 7.95
N PHE A 37 -33.89 4.72 7.86
CA PHE A 37 -34.07 5.69 6.78
C PHE A 37 -32.99 6.77 6.78
N SER A 38 -32.60 7.30 7.94
CA SER A 38 -31.57 8.32 8.05
C SER A 38 -30.19 7.81 7.62
N GLU A 39 -29.86 6.55 7.92
CA GLU A 39 -28.60 5.90 7.50
C GLU A 39 -28.58 5.66 6.00
N TYR A 40 -29.70 5.26 5.42
CA TYR A 40 -29.83 5.08 3.98
C TYR A 40 -29.71 6.41 3.21
N ILE A 41 -30.40 7.46 3.65
CA ILE A 41 -30.27 8.79 3.06
C ILE A 41 -28.86 9.31 3.15
N LYS A 42 -28.16 9.11 4.28
CA LYS A 42 -26.76 9.45 4.41
C LYS A 42 -25.90 8.69 3.39
N LEU A 43 -26.14 7.40 3.20
CA LEU A 43 -25.39 6.60 2.24
C LEU A 43 -25.61 7.10 0.80
N LEU A 44 -26.86 7.40 0.43
CA LEU A 44 -27.19 8.01 -0.86
C LEU A 44 -26.51 9.37 -1.04
N ALA A 45 -26.47 10.19 0.01
CA ALA A 45 -25.78 11.48 0.00
C ALA A 45 -24.27 11.30 -0.18
N ASP A 46 -23.66 10.34 0.51
CA ASP A 46 -22.25 10.02 0.35
C ASP A 46 -21.91 9.53 -1.06
N PHE A 47 -22.86 8.90 -1.75
CA PHE A 47 -22.71 8.44 -3.13
C PHE A 47 -23.19 9.47 -4.18
N GLY A 48 -23.65 10.65 -3.76
CA GLY A 48 -24.14 11.70 -4.67
C GLY A 48 -25.39 11.31 -5.47
N LYS A 49 -26.22 10.41 -4.93
CA LYS A 49 -27.45 9.92 -5.57
C LYS A 49 -28.65 10.81 -5.20
N LEU A 50 -28.58 12.09 -5.59
CA LEU A 50 -29.58 13.09 -5.19
C LEU A 50 -30.99 12.80 -5.71
N ASP A 51 -31.11 12.28 -6.94
CA ASP A 51 -32.42 11.93 -7.51
C ASP A 51 -33.07 10.78 -6.73
N GLU A 52 -32.28 9.81 -6.28
CA GLU A 52 -32.79 8.71 -5.44
C GLU A 52 -33.24 9.24 -4.07
N ILE A 53 -32.48 10.16 -3.47
CA ILE A 53 -32.88 10.83 -2.23
C ILE A 53 -34.24 11.51 -2.39
N TYR A 54 -34.42 12.28 -3.48
CA TYR A 54 -35.65 12.95 -3.77
C TYR A 54 -36.85 11.97 -3.86
N ASN A 55 -36.68 10.91 -4.66
CA ASN A 55 -37.71 9.89 -4.82
C ASN A 55 -38.07 9.18 -3.50
N LYS A 56 -37.09 8.94 -2.64
CA LYS A 56 -37.35 8.30 -1.35
C LYS A 56 -38.04 9.24 -0.36
N PHE A 57 -37.75 10.53 -0.41
CA PHE A 57 -38.50 11.52 0.37
C PHE A 57 -39.93 11.70 -0.11
N ASP A 58 -40.19 11.62 -1.42
CA ASP A 58 -41.53 11.66 -1.95
C ASP A 58 -42.36 10.45 -1.49
N GLN A 59 -41.73 9.26 -1.46
CA GLN A 59 -42.36 8.03 -1.01
C GLN A 59 -42.56 7.91 0.50
N PHE A 60 -41.61 8.35 1.29
CA PHE A 60 -41.51 8.09 2.74
C PHE A 60 -41.42 9.35 3.58
N GLY A 61 -41.33 10.55 2.99
CA GLY A 61 -40.94 11.78 3.66
C GLY A 61 -41.87 12.19 4.80
N PHE A 62 -43.17 11.89 4.71
CA PHE A 62 -44.12 12.20 5.76
C PHE A 62 -43.83 11.39 7.04
N LEU A 63 -43.63 10.07 6.91
CA LEU A 63 -43.29 9.18 8.03
C LEU A 63 -41.93 9.52 8.64
N PHE A 64 -41.03 10.01 7.82
CA PHE A 64 -39.70 10.37 8.23
C PHE A 64 -39.63 11.67 9.05
N VAL A 65 -40.36 12.71 8.63
CA VAL A 65 -40.46 13.96 9.38
C VAL A 65 -41.04 13.74 10.79
N GLU A 66 -42.02 12.82 10.91
CA GLU A 66 -42.55 12.43 12.21
C GLU A 66 -41.58 11.66 13.07
N ASN A 67 -40.83 10.71 12.50
CA ASN A 67 -39.79 9.95 13.22
C ASN A 67 -38.62 10.80 13.63
N ILE A 68 -38.22 11.80 12.84
CA ILE A 68 -37.17 12.77 13.21
C ILE A 68 -37.59 13.62 14.40
N LYS A 69 -38.84 14.05 14.45
CA LYS A 69 -39.37 14.85 15.59
C LYS A 69 -39.42 14.02 16.86
N ALA A 70 -39.52 12.70 16.74
CA ALA A 70 -39.62 11.77 17.87
C ALA A 70 -38.27 11.29 18.41
N ASP A 71 -37.16 11.38 17.65
CA ASP A 71 -35.83 10.93 18.06
C ASP A 71 -34.85 12.10 18.32
N PRO A 72 -34.63 12.49 19.60
CA PRO A 72 -33.68 13.54 19.95
C PRO A 72 -32.20 13.16 19.75
N LYS A 73 -31.87 11.89 19.42
CA LYS A 73 -30.52 11.39 19.20
C LYS A 73 -30.17 11.16 17.74
N GLN A 74 -30.57 12.08 16.87
CA GLN A 74 -30.31 11.95 15.42
C GLN A 74 -28.84 11.68 15.13
N LYS A 75 -28.56 10.51 14.56
CA LYS A 75 -27.19 10.08 14.24
C LYS A 75 -26.52 10.89 13.13
N HIS A 76 -27.28 11.60 12.29
CA HIS A 76 -26.75 12.35 11.15
C HIS A 76 -27.54 13.65 10.87
N PRO A 77 -27.54 14.61 11.81
CA PRO A 77 -28.38 15.82 11.71
C PRO A 77 -28.04 16.70 10.49
N GLU A 78 -26.76 16.77 10.08
CA GLU A 78 -26.32 17.62 8.95
C GLU A 78 -26.81 17.10 7.58
N ALA A 79 -26.64 15.81 7.32
CA ALA A 79 -27.13 15.18 6.07
C ALA A 79 -28.65 15.30 5.97
N LEU A 80 -29.32 15.19 7.10
CA LEU A 80 -30.75 15.28 7.21
C LEU A 80 -31.26 16.71 7.03
N SER A 81 -30.65 17.67 7.68
CA SER A 81 -30.96 19.10 7.53
C SER A 81 -30.82 19.52 6.06
N PHE A 82 -29.75 19.09 5.41
CA PHE A 82 -29.53 19.35 4.00
C PHE A 82 -30.63 18.72 3.11
N CYS A 83 -30.97 17.44 3.32
CA CYS A 83 -32.02 16.80 2.55
C CYS A 83 -33.37 17.48 2.74
N LEU A 84 -33.69 17.92 3.96
CA LEU A 84 -34.91 18.66 4.24
C LEU A 84 -34.92 20.05 3.58
N GLU A 85 -33.79 20.74 3.57
CA GLU A 85 -33.62 22.04 2.94
C GLU A 85 -33.71 21.93 1.42
N PHE A 86 -33.05 20.91 0.85
CA PHE A 86 -33.12 20.54 -0.55
C PHE A 86 -34.56 20.26 -1.02
N ILE A 87 -35.33 19.56 -0.21
CA ILE A 87 -36.76 19.26 -0.51
C ILE A 87 -37.63 20.49 -0.33
N LYS A 88 -37.44 21.29 0.73
CA LYS A 88 -38.21 22.53 0.98
C LYS A 88 -38.03 23.55 -0.13
N GLN A 89 -36.84 23.62 -0.72
CA GLN A 89 -36.57 24.53 -1.84
C GLN A 89 -37.18 24.07 -3.16
N LYS A 90 -38.00 23.01 -3.17
CA LYS A 90 -38.61 22.42 -4.38
C LYS A 90 -37.54 22.28 -5.48
N PHE A 91 -36.48 21.64 -5.17
CA PHE A 91 -35.39 21.33 -6.09
C PHE A 91 -35.90 20.34 -7.14
N ILE A 92 -36.67 20.85 -8.11
CA ILE A 92 -37.16 20.07 -9.23
C ILE A 92 -36.08 20.08 -10.30
N PRO A 93 -35.51 18.94 -10.69
CA PRO A 93 -34.40 18.87 -11.64
C PRO A 93 -34.66 19.61 -12.98
N SER A 94 -35.89 19.77 -13.39
CA SER A 94 -36.29 20.37 -14.67
C SER A 94 -36.41 21.91 -14.70
N LYS A 95 -36.21 22.62 -13.59
CA LYS A 95 -36.46 24.07 -13.50
C LYS A 95 -35.34 24.90 -12.86
N TYR A 96 -34.09 24.47 -12.95
CA TYR A 96 -32.99 25.31 -12.45
C TYR A 96 -32.73 26.49 -13.36
N SER A 97 -33.34 27.62 -13.08
CA SER A 97 -32.74 28.89 -13.43
C SER A 97 -31.46 29.08 -12.58
N LEU A 98 -30.42 29.65 -13.15
CA LEU A 98 -29.20 30.10 -12.43
C LEU A 98 -29.63 31.07 -11.31
N ILE A 99 -29.90 30.55 -10.10
CA ILE A 99 -30.40 31.35 -8.98
C ILE A 99 -29.21 31.92 -8.18
N GLY A 100 -27.96 31.42 -8.41
CA GLY A 100 -26.75 31.86 -7.73
C GLY A 100 -25.52 31.87 -8.62
N THR A 101 -24.54 32.68 -8.25
CA THR A 101 -23.22 32.77 -8.91
C THR A 101 -22.19 31.84 -8.29
N ASP A 102 -22.55 31.13 -7.23
CA ASP A 102 -21.63 30.20 -6.52
C ASP A 102 -21.42 28.90 -7.30
N ASN A 103 -20.34 28.21 -6.95
CA ASN A 103 -19.93 26.97 -7.61
C ASN A 103 -21.00 25.86 -7.52
N ASN A 104 -21.72 25.76 -6.42
CA ASN A 104 -22.73 24.72 -6.21
C ASN A 104 -23.95 24.93 -7.11
N SER A 105 -24.45 26.15 -7.17
CA SER A 105 -25.54 26.53 -8.08
C SER A 105 -25.16 26.25 -9.54
N LYS A 106 -23.92 26.59 -9.92
CA LYS A 106 -23.41 26.32 -11.26
C LYS A 106 -23.28 24.82 -11.55
N LEU A 107 -22.75 24.03 -10.62
CA LEU A 107 -22.65 22.56 -10.77
C LEU A 107 -24.03 21.92 -10.91
N LEU A 108 -24.98 22.28 -10.06
CA LEU A 108 -26.36 21.78 -10.13
C LEU A 108 -27.01 22.12 -11.47
N TYR A 109 -26.92 23.38 -11.87
CA TYR A 109 -27.46 23.81 -13.15
C TYR A 109 -26.90 23.02 -14.32
N LEU A 110 -25.56 22.91 -14.41
CA LEU A 110 -24.90 22.19 -15.49
C LEU A 110 -25.17 20.68 -15.44
N THR A 111 -25.30 20.09 -14.25
CA THR A 111 -25.60 18.67 -14.10
C THR A 111 -27.01 18.32 -14.62
N ASN A 112 -27.94 19.26 -14.59
CA ASN A 112 -29.30 19.05 -15.05
C ASN A 112 -29.52 19.40 -16.54
N LYS A 113 -28.51 19.98 -17.23
CA LYS A 113 -28.56 20.13 -18.68
C LYS A 113 -28.45 18.77 -19.38
N GLU A 114 -29.09 18.62 -20.54
CA GLU A 114 -28.96 17.42 -21.39
C GLU A 114 -27.50 17.25 -21.87
N ASP A 115 -26.89 18.32 -22.38
CA ASP A 115 -25.48 18.28 -22.82
C ASP A 115 -24.54 18.50 -21.61
N LYS A 116 -23.85 17.43 -21.21
CA LYS A 116 -22.88 17.44 -20.12
C LYS A 116 -21.47 17.93 -20.52
N LYS A 117 -21.25 18.33 -21.77
CA LYS A 117 -19.93 18.84 -22.21
C LYS A 117 -19.53 20.11 -21.47
N GLU A 118 -20.50 21.01 -21.27
CA GLU A 118 -20.27 22.25 -20.52
C GLU A 118 -19.92 21.95 -19.04
N LEU A 119 -20.57 20.95 -18.44
CA LEU A 119 -20.24 20.47 -17.11
C LEU A 119 -18.80 19.91 -17.04
N ALA A 120 -18.43 19.07 -18.01
CA ALA A 120 -17.08 18.52 -18.08
C ALA A 120 -16.02 19.61 -18.21
N LEU A 121 -16.26 20.60 -19.08
CA LEU A 121 -15.36 21.73 -19.26
C LEU A 121 -15.23 22.59 -17.98
N TYR A 122 -16.36 22.86 -17.34
CA TYR A 122 -16.39 23.64 -16.10
C TYR A 122 -15.61 22.96 -14.97
N ILE A 123 -15.80 21.66 -14.76
CA ILE A 123 -15.04 20.91 -13.75
C ILE A 123 -13.56 20.82 -14.14
N ALA A 124 -13.22 20.62 -15.41
CA ALA A 124 -11.83 20.55 -15.87
C ALA A 124 -11.05 21.85 -15.61
N GLN A 125 -11.69 23.00 -15.80
CA GLN A 125 -11.10 24.32 -15.58
C GLN A 125 -10.98 24.69 -14.10
N ASN A 126 -11.91 24.22 -13.26
CA ASN A 126 -12.06 24.65 -11.88
C ASN A 126 -11.85 23.52 -10.87
N ALA A 127 -11.38 22.33 -11.26
CA ALA A 127 -11.33 21.12 -10.41
C ALA A 127 -10.65 21.37 -9.06
N ALA A 128 -9.48 21.99 -9.06
CA ALA A 128 -8.75 22.27 -7.83
C ALA A 128 -9.51 23.26 -6.92
N ALA A 129 -10.07 24.34 -7.46
CA ALA A 129 -10.84 25.31 -6.71
C ALA A 129 -12.16 24.69 -6.18
N ILE A 130 -12.86 23.96 -7.03
CA ILE A 130 -14.11 23.29 -6.65
C ILE A 130 -13.86 22.27 -5.53
N ILE A 131 -12.85 21.42 -5.65
CA ILE A 131 -12.61 20.34 -4.70
C ILE A 131 -11.95 20.84 -3.42
N ASN A 132 -11.03 21.79 -3.50
CA ASN A 132 -10.33 22.31 -2.31
C ASN A 132 -11.16 23.30 -1.50
N ASN A 133 -12.05 24.04 -2.13
CA ASN A 133 -12.93 25.00 -1.45
C ASN A 133 -14.21 24.34 -0.89
N HIS A 134 -14.46 23.07 -1.19
CA HIS A 134 -15.62 22.35 -0.69
C HIS A 134 -15.37 21.86 0.74
N SER A 135 -15.73 22.67 1.70
CA SER A 135 -15.53 22.42 3.14
C SER A 135 -16.73 21.77 3.81
N THR A 136 -17.93 21.87 3.23
CA THR A 136 -19.15 21.34 3.82
C THR A 136 -19.56 19.99 3.24
N ALA A 137 -20.32 19.20 4.00
CA ALA A 137 -20.89 17.94 3.52
C ALA A 137 -21.79 18.15 2.30
N GLN A 138 -22.50 19.28 2.25
CA GLN A 138 -23.37 19.70 1.17
C GLN A 138 -22.61 19.90 -0.15
N ASP A 139 -21.53 20.68 -0.11
CA ASP A 139 -20.71 20.98 -1.27
C ASP A 139 -20.16 19.69 -1.90
N ASN A 140 -19.68 18.80 -1.05
CA ASN A 140 -19.13 17.52 -1.46
C ASN A 140 -20.18 16.59 -2.09
N MET A 141 -21.43 16.64 -1.63
CA MET A 141 -22.51 15.86 -2.17
C MET A 141 -22.92 16.34 -3.58
N ILE A 142 -23.02 17.66 -3.76
CA ILE A 142 -23.32 18.28 -5.07
C ILE A 142 -22.22 17.94 -6.08
N LEU A 143 -20.97 18.01 -5.67
CA LEU A 143 -19.85 17.62 -6.53
C LEU A 143 -19.91 16.15 -6.93
N ASN A 144 -20.25 15.26 -6.00
CA ASN A 144 -20.42 13.84 -6.30
C ASN A 144 -21.57 13.58 -7.28
N PHE A 145 -22.69 14.30 -7.12
CA PHE A 145 -23.81 14.25 -8.05
C PHE A 145 -23.38 14.69 -9.46
N ALA A 146 -22.61 15.78 -9.56
CA ALA A 146 -22.08 16.25 -10.84
C ALA A 146 -21.14 15.22 -11.51
N ILE A 147 -20.27 14.56 -10.74
CA ILE A 147 -19.41 13.49 -11.24
C ILE A 147 -20.23 12.29 -11.73
N ASN A 148 -21.27 11.89 -11.00
CA ASN A 148 -22.20 10.85 -11.45
C ASN A 148 -22.89 11.22 -12.76
N GLY A 149 -23.27 12.50 -12.93
CA GLY A 149 -23.83 13.03 -14.17
C GLY A 149 -22.87 12.90 -15.37
N LEU A 150 -21.58 13.18 -15.17
CA LEU A 150 -20.56 12.98 -16.22
C LEU A 150 -20.36 11.51 -16.58
N ILE A 151 -20.34 10.63 -15.57
CA ILE A 151 -20.22 9.17 -15.76
C ILE A 151 -21.43 8.65 -16.54
N SER A 152 -22.62 8.99 -16.13
CA SER A 152 -23.88 8.54 -16.77
C SER A 152 -23.99 9.01 -18.21
N ALA A 153 -23.55 10.22 -18.50
CA ALA A 153 -23.54 10.80 -19.86
C ALA A 153 -22.37 10.31 -20.73
N LYS A 154 -21.44 9.54 -20.18
CA LYS A 154 -20.24 9.02 -20.87
C LYS A 154 -19.35 10.12 -21.49
N VAL A 155 -19.25 11.28 -20.86
CA VAL A 155 -18.46 12.43 -21.33
C VAL A 155 -17.20 12.69 -20.53
N LEU A 156 -16.90 11.85 -19.55
CA LEU A 156 -15.74 12.02 -18.69
C LEU A 156 -14.48 11.49 -19.36
N SER A 157 -13.47 12.36 -19.57
CA SER A 157 -12.16 11.92 -20.06
C SER A 157 -11.31 11.31 -18.96
N SER A 158 -10.38 10.41 -19.32
CA SER A 158 -9.45 9.81 -18.37
C SER A 158 -8.56 10.84 -17.65
N GLU A 159 -8.16 11.91 -18.36
CA GLU A 159 -7.39 13.00 -17.76
C GLU A 159 -8.17 13.75 -16.70
N LEU A 160 -9.44 14.07 -16.98
CA LEU A 160 -10.32 14.70 -15.99
C LEU A 160 -10.57 13.76 -14.81
N GLY A 161 -10.74 12.47 -15.08
CA GLY A 161 -10.86 11.44 -14.05
C GLY A 161 -9.67 11.41 -13.09
N ILE A 162 -8.43 11.51 -13.59
CA ILE A 162 -7.23 11.61 -12.75
C ILE A 162 -7.30 12.84 -11.84
N LYS A 163 -7.58 14.01 -12.41
CA LYS A 163 -7.67 15.26 -11.64
C LYS A 163 -8.70 15.16 -10.52
N ILE A 164 -9.88 14.61 -10.82
CA ILE A 164 -10.94 14.40 -9.83
C ILE A 164 -10.47 13.45 -8.73
N VAL A 165 -9.97 12.26 -9.07
CA VAL A 165 -9.57 11.24 -8.08
C VAL A 165 -8.46 11.75 -7.19
N THR A 166 -7.41 12.34 -7.77
CA THR A 166 -6.28 12.87 -7.00
C THR A 166 -6.76 13.91 -5.99
N ALA A 167 -7.55 14.89 -6.43
CA ALA A 167 -8.06 15.92 -5.55
C ALA A 167 -9.01 15.37 -4.47
N PHE A 168 -9.85 14.37 -4.79
CA PHE A 168 -10.72 13.71 -3.80
C PHE A 168 -9.94 12.98 -2.73
N ILE A 169 -8.92 12.22 -3.11
CA ILE A 169 -8.12 11.45 -2.15
C ILE A 169 -7.31 12.37 -1.23
N GLU A 170 -6.75 13.44 -1.77
CA GLU A 170 -5.92 14.39 -1.01
C GLU A 170 -6.75 15.28 -0.08
N ASN A 171 -8.00 15.56 -0.39
CA ASN A 171 -8.86 16.41 0.44
C ASN A 171 -9.27 15.70 1.74
N LYS A 172 -8.75 16.17 2.88
CA LYS A 172 -9.03 15.60 4.21
C LYS A 172 -10.47 15.79 4.67
N ASN A 173 -11.19 16.77 4.13
CA ASN A 173 -12.57 17.09 4.50
C ASN A 173 -13.59 16.15 3.83
N ILE A 174 -13.20 15.43 2.78
CA ILE A 174 -14.08 14.46 2.12
C ILE A 174 -14.08 13.16 2.91
N ASN A 175 -15.27 12.69 3.25
CA ASN A 175 -15.38 11.45 4.01
C ASN A 175 -14.90 10.22 3.19
N SER A 176 -14.50 9.21 3.93
CA SER A 176 -13.86 8.01 3.40
C SER A 176 -14.78 7.19 2.47
N TRP A 177 -16.09 7.13 2.75
CA TRP A 177 -17.06 6.42 1.91
C TRP A 177 -17.25 7.08 0.55
N ARG A 178 -17.29 8.41 0.52
CA ARG A 178 -17.38 9.17 -0.72
C ARG A 178 -16.15 8.98 -1.60
N LYS A 179 -14.94 8.97 -1.00
CA LYS A 179 -13.69 8.68 -1.71
C LYS A 179 -13.74 7.31 -2.38
N ARG A 180 -14.15 6.27 -1.65
CA ARG A 180 -14.26 4.90 -2.17
C ARG A 180 -15.27 4.81 -3.31
N TYR A 181 -16.43 5.44 -3.13
CA TYR A 181 -17.47 5.43 -4.15
C TYR A 181 -17.01 6.09 -5.46
N VAL A 182 -16.45 7.30 -5.38
CA VAL A 182 -15.96 8.03 -6.56
C VAL A 182 -14.86 7.26 -7.27
N LEU A 183 -13.87 6.75 -6.52
CA LEU A 183 -12.78 5.95 -7.08
C LEU A 183 -13.30 4.68 -7.77
N SER A 184 -14.19 3.95 -7.12
CA SER A 184 -14.80 2.75 -7.69
C SER A 184 -15.63 3.05 -8.94
N SER A 185 -16.44 4.11 -8.90
CA SER A 185 -17.31 4.51 -10.01
C SER A 185 -16.50 4.93 -11.23
N LEU A 186 -15.42 5.70 -11.03
CA LEU A 186 -14.52 6.12 -12.11
C LEU A 186 -13.78 4.94 -12.73
N LEU A 187 -13.22 4.04 -11.91
CA LEU A 187 -12.52 2.87 -12.43
C LEU A 187 -13.47 1.95 -13.22
N ARG A 188 -14.66 1.70 -12.71
CA ARG A 188 -15.66 0.89 -13.43
C ARG A 188 -16.15 1.55 -14.71
N TYR A 189 -16.32 2.87 -14.68
CA TYR A 189 -16.66 3.64 -15.88
C TYR A 189 -15.60 3.47 -16.95
N PHE A 190 -14.33 3.71 -16.63
CA PHE A 190 -13.24 3.57 -17.60
C PHE A 190 -13.03 2.12 -18.04
N TYR A 191 -13.25 1.15 -17.15
CA TYR A 191 -13.24 -0.26 -17.51
C TYR A 191 -14.34 -0.63 -18.53
N SER A 192 -15.52 -0.03 -18.42
CA SER A 192 -16.66 -0.29 -19.32
C SER A 192 -16.62 0.52 -20.62
N CYS A 193 -15.75 1.52 -20.75
CA CYS A 193 -15.60 2.31 -21.95
C CYS A 193 -14.83 1.51 -23.02
N GLU A 194 -15.47 0.50 -23.61
CA GLU A 194 -14.94 -0.28 -24.74
C GLU A 194 -14.96 0.51 -26.06
N ASP A 195 -15.41 1.76 -26.07
CA ASP A 195 -15.69 2.48 -27.29
C ASP A 195 -14.43 2.94 -28.03
N SER A 196 -14.39 2.67 -29.31
CA SER A 196 -13.26 2.76 -30.23
C SER A 196 -12.59 4.15 -30.34
N SER A 197 -13.27 5.22 -29.93
CA SER A 197 -12.71 6.58 -29.91
C SER A 197 -11.63 6.78 -28.81
N PHE A 198 -11.71 6.03 -27.71
CA PHE A 198 -10.70 6.01 -26.65
C PHE A 198 -9.41 5.29 -27.07
N PHE A 199 -9.47 4.37 -28.02
CA PHE A 199 -8.33 3.56 -28.44
C PHE A 199 -7.32 4.27 -29.35
N LYS A 200 -7.63 5.44 -29.87
CA LYS A 200 -6.65 6.21 -30.69
C LYS A 200 -5.44 6.72 -29.89
N LEU A 201 -5.57 6.81 -28.56
CA LEU A 201 -4.48 7.17 -27.64
C LEU A 201 -4.27 6.06 -26.60
N LYS A 202 -4.22 4.81 -27.05
CA LYS A 202 -4.21 3.60 -26.23
C LYS A 202 -3.22 3.65 -25.07
N GLU A 203 -2.00 4.06 -25.35
CA GLU A 203 -0.92 4.10 -24.37
C GLU A 203 -1.14 5.18 -23.28
N GLN A 204 -1.56 6.37 -23.68
CA GLN A 204 -1.86 7.46 -22.76
C GLN A 204 -3.08 7.15 -21.89
N TYR A 205 -4.10 6.51 -22.45
CA TYR A 205 -5.29 6.06 -21.73
C TYR A 205 -4.93 5.04 -20.65
N TYR A 206 -4.11 4.04 -20.94
CA TYR A 206 -3.68 3.06 -19.95
C TYR A 206 -2.82 3.67 -18.85
N ASN A 207 -1.92 4.58 -19.19
CA ASN A 207 -1.15 5.32 -18.19
C ASN A 207 -2.06 6.12 -17.24
N HIS A 208 -3.13 6.72 -17.76
CA HIS A 208 -4.12 7.43 -16.95
C HIS A 208 -4.89 6.48 -16.04
N LEU A 209 -5.36 5.36 -16.56
CA LEU A 209 -6.05 4.35 -15.75
C LEU A 209 -5.17 3.79 -14.64
N GLN A 210 -3.88 3.55 -14.92
CA GLN A 210 -2.94 3.10 -13.91
C GLN A 210 -2.74 4.12 -12.80
N LYS A 211 -2.67 5.42 -13.12
CA LYS A 211 -2.61 6.49 -12.12
C LYS A 211 -3.85 6.53 -11.24
N ILE A 212 -5.03 6.31 -11.82
CA ILE A 212 -6.29 6.24 -11.05
C ILE A 212 -6.30 4.98 -10.17
N SER A 213 -5.90 3.82 -10.71
CA SER A 213 -5.87 2.56 -9.96
C SER A 213 -4.86 2.59 -8.81
N PHE A 214 -3.79 3.36 -8.95
CA PHE A 214 -2.82 3.56 -7.88
C PHE A 214 -3.45 4.12 -6.61
N GLN A 215 -4.50 4.95 -6.74
CA GLN A 215 -5.21 5.50 -5.58
C GLN A 215 -5.93 4.43 -4.74
N LEU A 216 -6.12 3.22 -5.30
CA LEU A 216 -6.61 2.07 -4.54
C LEU A 216 -5.67 1.66 -3.39
N ASN A 217 -4.39 2.04 -3.47
CA ASN A 217 -3.41 1.75 -2.42
C ASN A 217 -3.86 2.28 -1.05
N SER A 218 -4.52 3.44 -1.02
CA SER A 218 -5.06 4.04 0.21
C SER A 218 -6.14 3.18 0.89
N PHE A 219 -6.70 2.19 0.18
CA PHE A 219 -7.78 1.31 0.63
C PHE A 219 -7.43 -0.18 0.47
N PHE A 220 -6.15 -0.51 0.30
CA PHE A 220 -5.72 -1.88 -0.05
C PHE A 220 -5.91 -2.91 1.09
N ASN A 221 -6.28 -2.46 2.29
CA ASN A 221 -6.77 -3.30 3.37
C ASN A 221 -8.20 -3.84 3.15
N GLU A 222 -8.93 -3.31 2.16
CA GLU A 222 -10.32 -3.68 1.85
C GLU A 222 -10.40 -4.65 0.67
N ASP A 223 -11.25 -5.67 0.80
CA ASP A 223 -11.40 -6.70 -0.23
C ASP A 223 -11.96 -6.13 -1.54
N GLY A 224 -12.81 -5.11 -1.46
CA GLY A 224 -13.36 -4.41 -2.62
C GLY A 224 -12.28 -3.71 -3.45
N ALA A 225 -11.35 -3.02 -2.79
CA ALA A 225 -10.23 -2.35 -3.45
C ALA A 225 -9.30 -3.37 -4.12
N LYS A 226 -8.96 -4.47 -3.43
CA LYS A 226 -8.14 -5.56 -4.00
C LYS A 226 -8.79 -6.19 -5.22
N LYS A 227 -10.08 -6.56 -5.12
CA LYS A 227 -10.83 -7.16 -6.25
C LYS A 227 -10.86 -6.22 -7.45
N LEU A 228 -11.14 -4.93 -7.22
CA LEU A 228 -11.18 -3.94 -8.29
C LEU A 228 -9.81 -3.75 -8.96
N TYR A 229 -8.74 -3.70 -8.16
CA TYR A 229 -7.37 -3.64 -8.66
C TYR A 229 -7.03 -4.84 -9.55
N HIS A 230 -7.34 -6.06 -9.09
CA HIS A 230 -7.10 -7.28 -9.88
C HIS A 230 -7.93 -7.31 -11.17
N GLN A 231 -9.22 -6.93 -11.12
CA GLN A 231 -10.06 -6.85 -12.30
C GLN A 231 -9.49 -5.89 -13.34
N PHE A 232 -9.04 -4.73 -12.87
CA PHE A 232 -8.46 -3.70 -13.72
C PHE A 232 -7.14 -4.15 -14.36
N ASN A 233 -6.23 -4.73 -13.60
CA ASN A 233 -4.98 -5.25 -14.13
C ASN A 233 -5.19 -6.39 -15.12
N ASN A 234 -6.10 -7.33 -14.84
CA ASN A 234 -6.45 -8.40 -15.77
C ASN A 234 -7.00 -7.84 -17.09
N PHE A 235 -7.81 -6.78 -17.04
CA PHE A 235 -8.29 -6.10 -18.24
C PHE A 235 -7.14 -5.53 -19.07
N ILE A 236 -6.24 -4.77 -18.46
CA ILE A 236 -5.07 -4.19 -19.18
C ILE A 236 -4.22 -5.29 -19.82
N ILE A 237 -4.02 -6.39 -19.10
CA ILE A 237 -3.26 -7.54 -19.59
C ILE A 237 -3.95 -8.19 -20.77
N SER A 238 -5.26 -8.47 -20.69
CA SER A 238 -6.02 -9.10 -21.75
C SER A 238 -6.03 -8.27 -23.05
N THR A 239 -6.02 -6.94 -22.91
CA THR A 239 -6.01 -6.03 -24.06
C THR A 239 -4.63 -5.81 -24.68
N ASN A 240 -3.55 -6.08 -23.92
CA ASN A 240 -2.17 -5.93 -24.39
C ASN A 240 -1.53 -7.26 -24.84
N ASN A 241 -2.20 -8.40 -24.65
CA ASN A 241 -1.64 -9.70 -24.95
C ASN A 241 -1.49 -9.98 -26.46
N THR A 242 -0.28 -9.84 -26.93
CA THR A 242 0.26 -10.82 -27.85
C THR A 242 0.68 -12.03 -27.00
N HIS A 243 0.01 -13.17 -27.16
CA HIS A 243 0.31 -14.38 -26.42
C HIS A 243 1.74 -14.85 -26.73
N ILE A 244 2.70 -14.52 -25.87
CA ILE A 244 4.00 -15.16 -25.90
C ILE A 244 3.81 -16.56 -25.30
N LYS A 245 3.65 -17.57 -26.16
CA LYS A 245 3.68 -18.95 -25.73
C LYS A 245 5.13 -19.30 -25.42
N TYR A 246 5.46 -19.36 -24.13
CA TYR A 246 6.72 -19.96 -23.71
C TYR A 246 6.63 -21.49 -23.92
N THR A 247 7.29 -22.01 -24.96
CA THR A 247 7.48 -23.44 -25.13
C THR A 247 8.64 -23.86 -24.23
N LYS A 248 8.37 -24.60 -23.15
CA LYS A 248 9.41 -25.17 -22.29
C LYS A 248 10.09 -26.31 -23.01
N SER A 249 11.31 -26.09 -23.47
CA SER A 249 12.15 -27.16 -24.07
C SER A 249 13.34 -27.57 -23.18
N HIS A 250 13.57 -26.88 -22.05
CA HIS A 250 14.73 -27.12 -21.17
C HIS A 250 14.36 -26.97 -19.69
N LYS A 251 15.21 -27.46 -18.78
CA LYS A 251 15.09 -27.26 -17.36
C LYS A 251 15.28 -25.76 -17.07
N PRO A 252 14.32 -25.12 -16.34
CA PRO A 252 14.39 -23.66 -16.11
C PRO A 252 15.68 -23.27 -15.37
N LYS A 253 16.32 -22.21 -15.83
CA LYS A 253 17.45 -21.56 -15.16
C LYS A 253 16.93 -20.50 -14.20
N VAL A 254 17.44 -20.52 -12.97
CA VAL A 254 16.99 -19.66 -11.90
C VAL A 254 18.14 -18.82 -11.35
N ALA A 255 17.92 -17.53 -11.16
CA ALA A 255 18.84 -16.64 -10.46
C ALA A 255 18.27 -16.22 -9.10
N VAL A 256 19.12 -16.07 -8.10
CA VAL A 256 18.80 -15.44 -6.81
C VAL A 256 19.60 -14.17 -6.67
N CYS A 257 18.93 -13.03 -6.73
CA CYS A 257 19.51 -11.70 -6.53
C CYS A 257 19.35 -11.30 -5.06
N ILE A 258 20.44 -11.35 -4.30
CA ILE A 258 20.47 -10.95 -2.89
C ILE A 258 21.01 -9.52 -2.82
N SER A 259 20.28 -8.62 -2.16
CA SER A 259 20.76 -7.24 -2.01
C SER A 259 20.33 -6.60 -0.70
N GLY A 260 21.22 -5.79 -0.14
CA GLY A 260 21.05 -5.04 1.10
C GLY A 260 22.14 -5.31 2.11
N MET A 261 22.05 -4.63 3.25
CA MET A 261 22.99 -4.80 4.35
C MET A 261 22.78 -6.14 5.06
N PHE A 262 23.84 -6.86 5.31
CA PHE A 262 23.83 -8.05 6.15
C PHE A 262 23.61 -7.64 7.61
N ARG A 263 22.63 -8.28 8.28
CA ARG A 263 22.24 -7.96 9.66
C ARG A 263 22.02 -9.22 10.47
N GLY A 264 22.43 -9.16 11.73
CA GLY A 264 22.22 -10.27 12.67
C GLY A 264 23.07 -11.50 12.35
N SER A 265 22.50 -12.68 12.55
CA SER A 265 23.18 -13.96 12.35
C SER A 265 23.15 -14.43 10.90
N SER A 266 23.95 -15.44 10.57
CA SER A 266 23.97 -16.11 9.26
C SER A 266 22.69 -16.91 8.94
N LEU A 267 21.82 -17.16 9.92
CA LEU A 267 20.66 -18.05 9.78
C LEU A 267 19.71 -17.67 8.63
N ALA A 268 19.48 -16.36 8.42
CA ALA A 268 18.64 -15.90 7.32
C ALA A 268 19.26 -16.29 5.97
N ILE A 269 20.55 -16.04 5.81
CA ILE A 269 21.29 -16.33 4.59
C ILE A 269 21.37 -17.83 4.35
N GLU A 270 21.64 -18.62 5.37
CA GLU A 270 21.64 -20.08 5.32
C GLU A 270 20.26 -20.61 4.89
N SER A 271 19.18 -19.99 5.39
CA SER A 271 17.82 -20.36 4.98
C SER A 271 17.55 -20.02 3.51
N ILE A 272 18.02 -18.88 3.01
CA ILE A 272 17.92 -18.52 1.59
C ILE A 272 18.66 -19.55 0.74
N LYS A 273 19.88 -19.93 1.12
CA LYS A 273 20.64 -20.96 0.43
C LYS A 273 19.90 -22.29 0.43
N LYS A 274 19.56 -22.81 1.62
CA LYS A 274 18.96 -24.14 1.84
C LYS A 274 17.55 -24.26 1.24
N ASN A 275 16.73 -23.22 1.33
CA ASN A 275 15.31 -23.29 1.01
C ASN A 275 14.96 -22.63 -0.34
N VAL A 276 15.84 -21.81 -0.89
CA VAL A 276 15.59 -21.12 -2.17
C VAL A 276 16.62 -21.52 -3.23
N ALA A 277 17.91 -21.30 -2.99
CA ALA A 277 18.92 -21.50 -4.03
C ALA A 277 19.19 -22.99 -4.32
N ASP A 278 19.50 -23.78 -3.30
CA ASP A 278 19.87 -25.20 -3.47
C ASP A 278 18.74 -26.05 -4.10
N PRO A 279 17.44 -25.92 -3.68
CA PRO A 279 16.36 -26.72 -4.28
C PRO A 279 16.12 -26.44 -5.76
N LEU A 280 16.44 -25.21 -6.18
CA LEU A 280 16.25 -24.76 -7.56
C LEU A 280 17.52 -24.88 -8.42
N ASN A 281 18.64 -25.25 -7.82
CA ASN A 281 19.96 -25.19 -8.44
C ASN A 281 20.22 -23.80 -9.05
N ALA A 282 19.96 -22.76 -8.26
CA ALA A 282 19.97 -21.38 -8.71
C ALA A 282 21.34 -20.73 -8.54
N ASP A 283 21.69 -19.88 -9.49
CA ASP A 283 22.90 -19.04 -9.43
C ASP A 283 22.64 -17.82 -8.53
N ILE A 284 23.63 -17.46 -7.70
CA ILE A 284 23.49 -16.40 -6.70
C ILE A 284 24.29 -15.17 -7.13
N PHE A 285 23.65 -14.00 -7.10
CA PHE A 285 24.23 -12.67 -7.35
C PHE A 285 24.01 -11.78 -6.15
N ILE A 286 25.06 -11.10 -5.68
CA ILE A 286 25.01 -10.35 -4.44
C ILE A 286 25.47 -8.91 -4.63
N HIS A 287 24.64 -7.97 -4.16
CA HIS A 287 25.07 -6.62 -3.87
C HIS A 287 24.96 -6.37 -2.36
N SER A 288 26.01 -5.85 -1.75
CA SER A 288 26.01 -5.47 -0.33
C SER A 288 26.81 -4.20 -0.10
N TRP A 289 26.73 -3.73 1.13
CA TRP A 289 27.54 -2.64 1.65
C TRP A 289 28.78 -3.22 2.34
N ASP A 290 29.83 -2.42 2.46
CA ASP A 290 31.12 -2.78 3.08
C ASP A 290 31.04 -3.05 4.59
N GLN A 291 29.86 -2.89 5.17
CA GLN A 291 29.61 -3.11 6.59
C GLN A 291 28.54 -4.20 6.81
N TRP A 292 28.74 -4.94 7.88
CA TRP A 292 27.77 -5.88 8.44
C TRP A 292 27.30 -5.36 9.79
N GLN A 293 26.03 -5.55 10.12
CA GLN A 293 25.44 -5.20 11.41
C GLN A 293 25.13 -6.46 12.24
N PRO A 294 26.08 -7.02 13.00
CA PRO A 294 25.79 -8.14 13.90
C PRO A 294 24.74 -7.79 14.96
N TRP A 295 24.71 -6.54 15.40
CA TRP A 295 23.65 -5.97 16.20
C TRP A 295 23.05 -4.74 15.50
N PRO A 296 21.80 -4.80 15.09
CA PRO A 296 21.21 -3.74 14.26
C PRO A 296 20.72 -2.53 15.06
N GLY A 297 20.73 -2.56 16.39
CA GLY A 297 20.08 -1.55 17.21
C GLY A 297 18.56 -1.56 17.02
N ILE A 298 17.89 -0.46 17.36
CA ILE A 298 16.44 -0.32 17.20
C ILE A 298 16.02 0.03 15.76
N CYS A 299 16.92 0.00 14.81
CA CYS A 299 16.74 0.54 13.48
C CYS A 299 15.33 0.34 12.89
N GLY A 300 14.68 1.47 12.54
CA GLY A 300 13.48 1.55 11.71
C GLY A 300 12.18 1.02 12.30
N GLY A 301 12.11 0.73 13.60
CA GLY A 301 10.91 0.22 14.25
C GLY A 301 10.17 1.27 15.06
N ALA A 302 8.85 1.09 15.18
CA ALA A 302 8.10 1.80 16.19
C ALA A 302 8.66 1.46 17.58
N PRO A 303 8.70 2.40 18.53
CA PRO A 303 9.20 2.17 19.88
C PRO A 303 8.59 0.95 20.59
N ASP A 304 7.35 0.60 20.25
CA ASP A 304 6.62 -0.52 20.86
C ASP A 304 6.94 -1.89 20.23
N SER A 305 7.72 -1.94 19.14
CA SER A 305 8.07 -3.20 18.47
C SER A 305 9.50 -3.68 18.75
N TRP A 306 10.27 -2.94 19.56
CA TRP A 306 11.69 -3.19 19.80
C TRP A 306 11.97 -4.59 20.38
N VAL A 307 11.17 -5.02 21.37
CA VAL A 307 11.34 -6.34 22.01
C VAL A 307 11.16 -7.46 21.01
N TRP A 308 10.07 -7.40 20.23
CA TRP A 308 9.79 -8.43 19.23
C TRP A 308 10.88 -8.48 18.15
N ARG A 309 11.39 -7.35 17.75
CA ARG A 309 12.43 -7.27 16.71
C ARG A 309 13.77 -7.81 17.14
N LEU A 310 14.17 -7.54 18.38
CA LEU A 310 15.49 -7.91 18.88
C LEU A 310 15.50 -9.25 19.63
N PHE A 311 14.41 -9.56 20.32
CA PHE A 311 14.33 -10.72 21.23
C PHE A 311 13.19 -11.69 20.86
N GLY A 312 12.56 -11.50 19.72
CA GLY A 312 11.57 -12.42 19.17
C GLY A 312 10.23 -12.47 19.91
N GLY A 313 9.43 -13.47 19.55
CA GLY A 313 8.09 -13.66 20.12
C GLY A 313 8.09 -14.00 21.61
N ASP A 314 9.06 -14.76 22.06
CA ASP A 314 9.17 -15.14 23.47
C ASP A 314 9.62 -13.97 24.33
N GLY A 315 10.57 -13.16 23.87
CA GLY A 315 10.90 -11.89 24.52
C GLY A 315 9.68 -10.98 24.65
N LYS A 316 8.85 -10.88 23.61
CA LYS A 316 7.60 -10.10 23.65
C LYS A 316 6.59 -10.63 24.69
N LYS A 317 6.50 -11.96 24.87
CA LYS A 317 5.60 -12.56 25.87
C LYS A 317 6.09 -12.30 27.30
N LEU A 318 7.41 -12.38 27.51
CA LEU A 318 8.04 -12.20 28.82
C LEU A 318 8.13 -10.73 29.22
N CYS A 319 8.13 -9.80 28.26
CA CYS A 319 8.28 -8.37 28.55
C CYS A 319 7.10 -7.84 29.37
N PRO A 320 7.34 -7.29 30.56
CA PRO A 320 6.31 -6.64 31.38
C PRO A 320 5.62 -5.51 30.63
N ASN A 321 4.33 -5.31 30.85
CA ASN A 321 3.54 -4.32 30.12
C ASN A 321 4.12 -2.89 30.22
N PHE A 322 4.65 -2.53 31.38
CA PHE A 322 5.23 -1.21 31.62
C PHE A 322 6.61 -1.01 31.00
N LEU A 323 7.24 -2.07 30.43
CA LEU A 323 8.50 -2.01 29.69
C LEU A 323 8.33 -2.23 28.17
N LYS A 324 7.10 -2.38 27.68
CA LYS A 324 6.85 -2.66 26.25
C LYS A 324 7.24 -1.49 25.32
N SER A 325 7.02 -0.26 25.77
CA SER A 325 7.54 0.91 25.06
C SER A 325 9.04 1.03 25.32
N PHE A 326 9.84 1.26 24.29
CA PHE A 326 11.27 1.49 24.46
C PHE A 326 11.58 2.73 25.31
N ASN A 327 10.72 3.76 25.22
CA ASN A 327 10.87 4.96 26.04
C ASN A 327 10.67 4.65 27.54
N ASP A 328 9.74 3.76 27.87
CA ASP A 328 9.53 3.35 29.27
C ASP A 328 10.65 2.42 29.74
N PHE A 329 11.13 1.50 28.89
CA PHE A 329 12.32 0.73 29.18
C PHE A 329 13.54 1.64 29.46
N LYS A 330 13.76 2.66 28.65
CA LYS A 330 14.85 3.63 28.79
C LYS A 330 14.80 4.43 30.11
N LYS A 331 13.62 4.66 30.66
CA LYS A 331 13.48 5.33 31.98
C LYS A 331 14.02 4.49 33.14
N HIS A 332 13.83 3.17 33.08
CA HIS A 332 14.24 2.25 34.14
C HIS A 332 15.62 1.63 33.88
N PHE A 333 16.02 1.52 32.61
CA PHE A 333 17.26 0.87 32.19
C PHE A 333 18.04 1.76 31.20
N PRO A 334 18.51 2.96 31.63
CA PRO A 334 19.09 3.93 30.72
C PRO A 334 20.40 3.45 30.05
N MET A 335 21.29 2.79 30.80
CA MET A 335 22.53 2.27 30.22
C MET A 335 22.28 1.11 29.27
N ALA A 336 21.44 0.16 29.66
CA ALA A 336 21.06 -0.95 28.80
C ALA A 336 20.33 -0.46 27.53
N ALA A 337 19.47 0.54 27.67
CA ALA A 337 18.78 1.16 26.52
C ALA A 337 19.78 1.79 25.54
N SER A 338 20.80 2.46 26.05
CA SER A 338 21.86 3.03 25.20
C SER A 338 22.61 1.95 24.41
N VAL A 339 22.93 0.82 25.03
CA VAL A 339 23.57 -0.32 24.35
C VAL A 339 22.62 -0.94 23.30
N ILE A 340 21.34 -1.11 23.65
CA ILE A 340 20.35 -1.69 22.75
C ILE A 340 20.09 -0.79 21.53
N GLU A 341 20.03 0.52 21.74
CA GLU A 341 19.68 1.52 20.72
C GLU A 341 20.74 1.63 19.63
N ASN A 342 22.01 1.46 20.02
CA ASN A 342 23.14 1.68 19.13
C ASN A 342 23.47 0.44 18.28
N PRO A 343 23.53 0.56 16.95
CA PRO A 343 23.97 -0.55 16.11
C PRO A 343 25.48 -0.80 16.28
N VAL A 344 25.85 -2.08 16.25
CA VAL A 344 27.26 -2.51 16.16
C VAL A 344 27.57 -2.83 14.72
N PHE A 345 28.65 -2.26 14.20
CA PHE A 345 29.13 -2.50 12.84
C PHE A 345 30.40 -3.33 12.88
N SER A 346 30.55 -4.19 11.90
CA SER A 346 31.75 -4.94 11.61
C SER A 346 32.05 -4.86 10.11
N GLU A 347 33.28 -5.02 9.72
CA GLU A 347 33.68 -5.09 8.33
C GLU A 347 33.03 -6.31 7.65
N PHE A 348 32.42 -6.09 6.49
CA PHE A 348 31.85 -7.15 5.69
C PHE A 348 32.91 -7.74 4.76
N THR A 349 33.45 -8.90 5.12
CA THR A 349 34.52 -9.54 4.35
C THR A 349 33.95 -10.43 3.23
N THR A 350 34.60 -10.38 2.07
CA THR A 350 34.25 -11.24 0.92
C THR A 350 34.45 -12.71 1.21
N SER A 351 35.41 -13.07 2.09
CA SER A 351 35.65 -14.46 2.52
C SER A 351 34.43 -15.01 3.29
N PHE A 352 33.87 -14.24 4.22
CA PHE A 352 32.68 -14.62 4.96
C PHE A 352 31.48 -14.86 4.02
N MET A 353 31.22 -13.93 3.12
CA MET A 353 30.13 -14.05 2.13
C MET A 353 30.32 -15.30 1.24
N LYS A 354 31.54 -15.53 0.72
CA LYS A 354 31.82 -16.69 -0.15
C LYS A 354 31.64 -18.01 0.57
N SER A 355 32.01 -18.09 1.86
CA SER A 355 31.83 -19.30 2.64
C SER A 355 30.37 -19.67 2.85
N LEU A 356 29.46 -18.70 2.94
CA LEU A 356 28.03 -18.91 3.17
C LEU A 356 27.26 -19.22 1.88
N LEU A 357 27.51 -18.50 0.80
CA LEU A 357 26.61 -18.45 -0.36
C LEU A 357 27.25 -18.94 -1.67
N SER A 358 28.56 -18.98 -1.80
CA SER A 358 29.26 -19.32 -3.04
C SER A 358 28.70 -18.57 -4.28
N PRO A 359 28.62 -17.22 -4.26
CA PRO A 359 27.97 -16.48 -5.33
C PRO A 359 28.77 -16.57 -6.65
N ILE A 360 28.03 -16.56 -7.77
CA ILE A 360 28.61 -16.45 -9.11
C ILE A 360 29.30 -15.09 -9.30
N SER A 361 28.63 -14.05 -8.85
CA SER A 361 29.18 -12.68 -8.89
C SER A 361 28.65 -11.84 -7.74
N TYR A 362 29.47 -10.86 -7.33
CA TYR A 362 29.11 -9.96 -6.25
C TYR A 362 29.73 -8.57 -6.44
N LYS A 363 29.10 -7.57 -5.83
CA LYS A 363 29.57 -6.20 -5.70
C LYS A 363 29.39 -5.73 -4.25
N ILE A 364 30.41 -5.13 -3.69
CA ILE A 364 30.39 -4.52 -2.36
C ILE A 364 30.72 -3.05 -2.52
N ASP A 365 29.78 -2.18 -2.17
CA ASP A 365 29.93 -0.74 -2.26
C ASP A 365 30.12 -0.12 -0.86
N ASN A 366 30.86 0.98 -0.80
CA ASN A 366 30.92 1.80 0.39
C ASN A 366 29.64 2.64 0.51
N GLU A 367 28.98 2.56 1.68
CA GLU A 367 27.71 3.26 1.90
C GLU A 367 27.86 4.78 1.86
N SER A 368 28.95 5.30 2.44
CA SER A 368 29.20 6.74 2.49
C SER A 368 29.48 7.32 1.10
N ASP A 369 30.28 6.61 0.29
CA ASP A 369 30.56 7.02 -1.08
C ASP A 369 29.30 7.04 -1.95
N PHE A 370 28.44 6.03 -1.78
CA PHE A 370 27.14 6.02 -2.45
C PHE A 370 26.29 7.22 -2.06
N LEU A 371 26.15 7.51 -0.77
CA LEU A 371 25.34 8.64 -0.30
C LEU A 371 25.90 9.98 -0.81
N ASN A 372 27.22 10.13 -0.83
CA ASN A 372 27.90 11.32 -1.36
C ASN A 372 27.73 11.47 -2.89
N SER A 373 27.57 10.36 -3.61
CA SER A 373 27.37 10.35 -5.07
C SER A 373 25.95 10.77 -5.49
N LEU A 374 25.00 10.78 -4.57
CA LEU A 374 23.64 11.27 -4.82
C LEU A 374 23.66 12.80 -4.94
N VAL A 375 23.95 13.30 -6.14
CA VAL A 375 24.31 14.71 -6.47
C VAL A 375 23.21 15.72 -6.16
N THR A 376 22.00 15.34 -6.00
CA THR A 376 20.88 16.12 -5.42
C THR A 376 19.79 15.13 -5.07
N PRO A 377 19.66 14.75 -3.82
CA PRO A 377 18.47 14.03 -3.45
C PRO A 377 17.29 14.96 -3.77
N PRO A 378 16.25 14.50 -4.47
CA PRO A 378 15.00 15.23 -4.51
C PRO A 378 14.66 15.69 -3.09
N ASP A 379 14.03 16.84 -2.89
CA ASP A 379 13.66 17.36 -1.56
C ASP A 379 12.97 16.30 -0.68
N SER A 380 12.33 15.31 -1.34
CA SER A 380 11.77 14.11 -0.72
C SER A 380 12.78 13.17 -0.04
N PHE A 381 14.09 13.25 -0.35
CA PHE A 381 15.15 12.43 0.28
C PHE A 381 15.71 13.01 1.59
N SER A 382 15.23 14.17 2.02
CA SER A 382 15.76 14.90 3.18
C SER A 382 15.65 14.15 4.53
N SER A 383 14.89 13.06 4.62
CA SER A 383 14.79 12.21 5.81
C SER A 383 15.72 10.98 5.73
N ARG A 384 16.30 10.57 6.87
CA ARG A 384 17.17 9.38 6.96
C ARG A 384 16.47 8.10 6.42
N GLY A 385 15.14 8.02 6.53
CA GLY A 385 14.37 6.90 5.99
C GLY A 385 14.44 6.81 4.47
N ASN A 386 14.45 7.93 3.78
CA ASN A 386 14.48 7.98 2.33
C ASN A 386 15.81 7.48 1.75
N TYR A 387 16.95 7.75 2.41
CA TYR A 387 18.24 7.19 2.01
C TYR A 387 18.28 5.67 2.10
N ASN A 388 17.66 5.08 3.12
CA ASN A 388 17.57 3.62 3.23
C ASN A 388 16.77 3.00 2.09
N GLN A 389 15.73 3.69 1.63
CA GLN A 389 14.92 3.27 0.48
C GLN A 389 15.71 3.39 -0.83
N ALA A 390 16.45 4.46 -1.02
CA ALA A 390 17.34 4.63 -2.16
C ALA A 390 18.41 3.52 -2.22
N LYS A 391 19.07 3.23 -1.09
CA LYS A 391 20.03 2.12 -0.97
C LYS A 391 19.40 0.77 -1.34
N MET A 392 18.15 0.55 -0.97
CA MET A 392 17.43 -0.68 -1.28
C MET A 392 17.21 -0.82 -2.78
N PHE A 393 16.66 0.18 -3.45
CA PHE A 393 16.42 0.14 -4.89
C PHE A 393 17.71 0.05 -5.69
N TYR A 394 18.74 0.79 -5.27
CA TYR A 394 20.06 0.68 -5.86
C TYR A 394 20.63 -0.74 -5.75
N GLY A 395 20.54 -1.35 -4.57
CA GLY A 395 21.02 -2.72 -4.37
C GLY A 395 20.29 -3.76 -5.22
N ILE A 396 18.97 -3.61 -5.41
CA ILE A 396 18.20 -4.46 -6.32
C ILE A 396 18.70 -4.27 -7.75
N TYR A 397 18.91 -3.05 -8.19
CA TYR A 397 19.43 -2.73 -9.52
C TYR A 397 20.83 -3.32 -9.74
N GLU A 398 21.75 -3.15 -8.82
CA GLU A 398 23.12 -3.64 -8.94
C GLU A 398 23.21 -5.18 -8.93
N SER A 399 22.48 -5.86 -8.06
CA SER A 399 22.44 -7.34 -8.08
C SER A 399 21.86 -7.87 -9.40
N THR A 400 20.87 -7.17 -9.98
CA THR A 400 20.32 -7.47 -11.31
C THR A 400 21.35 -7.21 -12.42
N ALA A 401 22.12 -6.12 -12.31
CA ALA A 401 23.18 -5.82 -13.29
C ALA A 401 24.25 -6.90 -13.34
N LEU A 402 24.65 -7.47 -12.19
CA LEU A 402 25.56 -8.60 -12.11
C LEU A 402 24.99 -9.85 -12.81
N MET A 403 23.71 -10.15 -12.59
CA MET A 403 23.02 -11.25 -13.25
C MET A 403 23.03 -11.05 -14.78
N LEU A 404 22.63 -9.87 -15.26
CA LEU A 404 22.61 -9.53 -16.68
C LEU A 404 24.01 -9.58 -17.33
N GLN A 405 25.06 -9.21 -16.58
CA GLN A 405 26.43 -9.33 -17.03
C GLN A 405 26.84 -10.80 -17.21
N HIS A 406 26.43 -11.66 -16.26
CA HIS A 406 26.67 -13.10 -16.35
C HIS A 406 25.95 -13.74 -17.54
N GLU A 407 24.69 -13.40 -17.77
CA GLU A 407 23.93 -13.86 -18.95
C GLU A 407 24.66 -13.50 -20.25
N ARG A 408 25.04 -12.23 -20.41
CA ARG A 408 25.74 -11.75 -21.61
C ARG A 408 27.06 -12.46 -21.83
N LYS A 409 27.84 -12.67 -20.76
CA LYS A 409 29.14 -13.36 -20.84
C LYS A 409 29.00 -14.82 -21.30
N ASN A 410 27.90 -15.48 -20.90
CA ASN A 410 27.70 -16.92 -21.14
C ASN A 410 26.64 -17.19 -22.21
N ASN A 411 26.13 -16.19 -22.88
CA ASN A 411 25.14 -16.25 -23.97
C ASN A 411 23.90 -17.08 -23.63
N PHE A 412 23.26 -16.78 -22.51
CA PHE A 412 21.98 -17.37 -22.11
C PHE A 412 21.15 -16.36 -21.31
N GLU A 413 19.90 -16.69 -21.00
CA GLU A 413 19.02 -15.93 -20.12
C GLU A 413 18.46 -16.83 -19.02
N TYR A 414 18.20 -16.24 -17.83
CA TYR A 414 17.45 -16.91 -16.77
C TYR A 414 15.96 -16.90 -17.10
N ASP A 415 15.23 -17.92 -16.67
CA ASP A 415 13.77 -17.99 -16.82
C ASP A 415 13.08 -17.28 -15.65
N TYR A 416 13.65 -17.45 -14.46
CA TYR A 416 13.10 -16.92 -13.20
C TYR A 416 14.16 -16.22 -12.38
N VAL A 417 13.74 -15.17 -11.68
CA VAL A 417 14.61 -14.45 -10.75
C VAL A 417 13.90 -14.30 -9.41
N ILE A 418 14.65 -14.58 -8.35
CA ILE A 418 14.20 -14.46 -6.97
C ILE A 418 15.01 -13.35 -6.32
N ARG A 419 14.31 -12.35 -5.80
CA ARG A 419 14.93 -11.32 -4.98
C ARG A 419 14.83 -11.73 -3.52
N ALA A 420 15.92 -11.63 -2.78
CA ALA A 420 15.94 -11.81 -1.34
C ALA A 420 16.79 -10.74 -0.66
N ARG A 421 16.32 -10.28 0.51
CA ARG A 421 17.12 -9.43 1.40
C ARG A 421 17.91 -10.30 2.36
N PRO A 422 19.19 -9.98 2.67
CA PRO A 422 20.05 -10.86 3.47
C PRO A 422 19.49 -11.21 4.86
N ASP A 423 18.65 -10.34 5.42
CA ASP A 423 18.02 -10.52 6.74
C ASP A 423 16.58 -11.12 6.65
N CYS A 424 16.21 -11.69 5.51
CA CYS A 424 14.91 -12.31 5.28
C CYS A 424 15.04 -13.84 5.32
N ALA A 425 14.65 -14.47 6.42
CA ALA A 425 14.67 -15.92 6.56
C ALA A 425 13.44 -16.55 5.86
N ILE A 426 13.66 -17.65 5.13
CA ILE A 426 12.64 -18.40 4.41
C ILE A 426 12.47 -19.77 5.07
N LYS A 427 11.24 -20.14 5.41
CA LYS A 427 10.97 -21.38 6.14
C LYS A 427 10.83 -22.60 5.24
N GLU A 428 10.03 -22.49 4.20
CA GLU A 428 9.72 -23.61 3.31
C GLU A 428 10.62 -23.63 2.09
N LYS A 429 10.83 -24.81 1.52
CA LYS A 429 11.58 -24.97 0.28
C LYS A 429 10.75 -24.52 -0.92
N LEU A 430 11.35 -23.69 -1.74
CA LEU A 430 10.76 -23.29 -3.01
C LEU A 430 10.90 -24.41 -4.05
N THR A 431 9.90 -24.58 -4.91
CA THR A 431 9.83 -25.66 -5.90
C THR A 431 9.73 -25.13 -7.32
N HIS A 432 10.24 -25.89 -8.28
CA HIS A 432 10.05 -25.59 -9.71
C HIS A 432 8.57 -25.57 -10.11
N THR A 433 7.73 -26.41 -9.51
CA THR A 433 6.28 -26.44 -9.78
C THR A 433 5.63 -25.09 -9.54
N PHE A 434 6.03 -24.39 -8.46
CA PHE A 434 5.52 -23.03 -8.22
C PHE A 434 6.03 -22.05 -9.28
N LEU A 435 7.32 -22.07 -9.60
CA LEU A 435 7.88 -21.19 -10.62
C LEU A 435 7.16 -21.36 -11.95
N ASP A 436 6.85 -22.60 -12.30
CA ASP A 436 6.15 -22.96 -13.53
C ASP A 436 4.70 -22.48 -13.57
N SER A 437 4.07 -22.25 -12.41
CA SER A 437 2.72 -21.70 -12.30
C SER A 437 2.65 -20.20 -12.51
N LEU A 438 3.79 -19.47 -12.36
CA LEU A 438 3.83 -18.02 -12.50
C LEU A 438 3.55 -17.58 -13.93
N GLN A 439 2.60 -16.68 -14.09
CA GLN A 439 2.31 -16.04 -15.36
C GLN A 439 3.43 -15.07 -15.75
N PHE A 440 3.45 -14.66 -17.02
CA PHE A 440 4.53 -13.83 -17.57
C PHE A 440 4.68 -12.46 -16.91
N ASN A 441 3.65 -11.96 -16.25
CA ASN A 441 3.60 -10.64 -15.62
C ASN A 441 3.29 -10.69 -14.11
N GLU A 442 3.42 -11.84 -13.49
CA GLU A 442 3.20 -11.99 -12.04
C GLU A 442 4.47 -11.74 -11.23
N LEU A 443 4.27 -11.11 -10.08
CA LEU A 443 5.26 -10.88 -9.03
C LEU A 443 4.77 -11.54 -7.75
N ALA A 444 5.32 -12.70 -7.39
CA ALA A 444 4.95 -13.36 -6.15
C ALA A 444 5.64 -12.68 -4.95
N THR A 445 4.86 -11.92 -4.20
CA THR A 445 5.32 -11.17 -3.02
C THR A 445 4.18 -11.00 -2.03
N ASP A 446 4.50 -10.81 -0.74
CA ASP A 446 3.50 -10.44 0.24
C ASP A 446 3.07 -8.98 0.04
N MET A 447 1.79 -8.73 0.31
CA MET A 447 1.24 -7.38 0.33
C MET A 447 1.10 -6.91 1.77
N VAL A 448 1.63 -5.74 2.08
CA VAL A 448 1.40 -5.09 3.38
C VAL A 448 0.17 -4.23 3.29
N LEU A 449 -0.69 -4.35 4.27
CA LEU A 449 -1.85 -3.48 4.45
C LEU A 449 -1.39 -2.01 4.42
N ASP A 450 -2.06 -1.20 3.63
CA ASP A 450 -1.84 0.25 3.47
C ASP A 450 -0.49 0.67 2.86
N CYS A 451 0.42 -0.28 2.56
CA CYS A 451 1.76 0.03 2.07
C CYS A 451 2.07 -0.48 0.66
N GLY A 452 1.44 -1.57 0.23
CA GLY A 452 1.72 -2.20 -1.07
C GLY A 452 2.64 -3.43 -1.00
N PRO A 453 3.27 -3.83 -2.11
CA PRO A 453 4.09 -5.04 -2.18
C PRO A 453 5.37 -4.89 -1.37
N LEU A 454 5.80 -6.01 -0.78
CA LEU A 454 7.04 -6.04 -0.01
C LEU A 454 8.26 -6.17 -0.90
N ASP A 455 9.27 -5.39 -0.54
CA ASP A 455 10.58 -5.35 -1.19
C ASP A 455 11.55 -6.46 -0.75
N GLN A 456 11.22 -7.14 0.36
CA GLN A 456 12.18 -7.99 1.06
C GLN A 456 12.41 -9.33 0.39
N PHE A 457 11.36 -9.87 -0.22
CA PHE A 457 11.38 -11.12 -0.96
C PHE A 457 10.31 -11.12 -2.02
N TYR A 458 10.69 -11.43 -3.25
CA TYR A 458 9.75 -11.69 -4.32
C TYR A 458 10.31 -12.66 -5.36
N ILE A 459 9.41 -13.29 -6.08
CA ILE A 459 9.71 -14.26 -7.14
C ILE A 459 9.00 -13.80 -8.40
N SER A 460 9.69 -13.84 -9.52
CA SER A 460 9.09 -13.46 -10.81
C SER A 460 9.82 -14.10 -11.99
N ARG A 461 9.24 -13.98 -13.17
CA ARG A 461 10.00 -14.18 -14.39
C ARG A 461 11.05 -13.09 -14.58
N ARG A 462 12.09 -13.39 -15.33
CA ARG A 462 13.23 -12.53 -15.61
C ARG A 462 12.80 -11.09 -16.02
N ASP A 463 11.92 -10.98 -16.99
CA ASP A 463 11.52 -9.67 -17.53
C ASP A 463 10.79 -8.80 -16.50
N VAL A 464 9.97 -9.42 -15.64
CA VAL A 464 9.32 -8.74 -14.52
C VAL A 464 10.35 -8.25 -13.52
N HIS A 465 11.34 -9.09 -13.18
CA HIS A 465 12.41 -8.69 -12.26
C HIS A 465 13.21 -7.49 -12.80
N ILE A 466 13.58 -7.50 -14.08
CA ILE A 466 14.30 -6.39 -14.72
C ILE A 466 13.47 -5.10 -14.67
N LYS A 467 12.16 -5.20 -14.94
CA LYS A 467 11.26 -4.05 -14.80
C LYS A 467 11.27 -3.51 -13.37
N VAL A 468 11.16 -4.39 -12.36
CA VAL A 468 11.20 -3.98 -10.95
C VAL A 468 12.55 -3.34 -10.60
N ALA A 469 13.66 -3.91 -11.02
CA ALA A 469 15.01 -3.37 -10.76
C ALA A 469 15.20 -1.98 -11.38
N ASN A 470 14.59 -1.71 -12.53
CA ASN A 470 14.64 -0.40 -13.19
C ASN A 470 13.90 0.71 -12.43
N LEU A 471 13.15 0.38 -11.37
CA LEU A 471 12.59 1.38 -10.46
C LEU A 471 13.68 2.32 -9.91
N TRP A 472 14.90 1.82 -9.65
CA TRP A 472 16.03 2.67 -9.25
C TRP A 472 16.26 3.79 -10.26
N LYS A 473 16.43 3.46 -11.53
CA LYS A 473 16.67 4.46 -12.59
C LYS A 473 15.51 5.42 -12.76
N ALA A 474 14.28 4.93 -12.69
CA ALA A 474 13.09 5.77 -12.75
C ALA A 474 12.98 6.71 -11.54
N SER A 475 13.35 6.25 -10.34
CA SER A 475 13.22 7.01 -9.10
C SER A 475 14.24 8.15 -8.96
N ILE A 476 15.45 8.00 -9.57
CA ILE A 476 16.47 9.06 -9.58
C ILE A 476 16.35 9.99 -10.79
N SER A 477 15.50 9.67 -11.76
CA SER A 477 15.25 10.55 -12.90
C SER A 477 14.58 11.82 -12.41
N SER A 478 15.16 12.97 -12.75
CA SER A 478 14.63 14.29 -12.41
C SER A 478 13.76 14.87 -13.53
N GLY A 479 12.82 15.73 -13.17
CA GLY A 479 12.06 16.56 -14.10
C GLY A 479 10.73 15.97 -14.56
N SER A 480 10.15 16.57 -15.59
CA SER A 480 8.78 16.31 -16.05
C SER A 480 8.55 14.91 -16.62
N LEU A 481 9.59 14.19 -16.95
CA LEU A 481 9.52 12.82 -17.48
C LEU A 481 9.50 11.75 -16.39
N SER A 482 9.76 12.11 -15.13
CA SER A 482 9.68 11.15 -14.03
C SER A 482 8.24 10.69 -13.81
N PRO A 483 7.96 9.38 -13.75
CA PRO A 483 6.64 8.87 -13.39
C PRO A 483 6.24 9.23 -11.95
N PHE A 484 7.19 9.69 -11.15
CA PHE A 484 7.03 10.03 -9.73
C PHE A 484 7.05 11.53 -9.44
N LYS A 485 7.04 12.40 -10.46
CA LYS A 485 7.14 13.87 -10.27
C LYS A 485 6.10 14.47 -9.34
N ASP A 486 4.90 13.85 -9.32
CA ASP A 486 3.77 14.31 -8.52
C ASP A 486 3.66 13.55 -7.18
N PHE A 487 4.67 12.74 -6.85
CA PHE A 487 4.67 11.93 -5.62
C PHE A 487 5.19 12.76 -4.45
N PRO A 488 4.37 12.99 -3.40
CA PRO A 488 4.76 13.90 -2.32
C PRO A 488 5.81 13.33 -1.38
N LYS A 489 6.04 12.00 -1.41
CA LYS A 489 7.00 11.33 -0.54
C LYS A 489 7.71 10.19 -1.26
N TYR A 490 9.00 10.06 -1.00
CA TYR A 490 9.79 8.91 -1.43
C TYR A 490 9.55 7.75 -0.46
N ASP A 491 8.42 7.07 -0.62
CA ASP A 491 8.06 5.88 0.15
C ASP A 491 8.29 4.61 -0.67
N ALA A 492 9.07 3.67 -0.12
CA ALA A 492 9.50 2.48 -0.85
C ALA A 492 8.35 1.61 -1.34
N HIS A 493 7.37 1.37 -0.47
CA HIS A 493 6.26 0.48 -0.80
C HIS A 493 5.30 1.14 -1.78
N ALA A 494 5.02 2.43 -1.59
CA ALA A 494 4.18 3.20 -2.51
C ALA A 494 4.82 3.34 -3.89
N LEU A 495 6.13 3.61 -3.97
CA LEU A 495 6.86 3.67 -5.23
C LEU A 495 6.88 2.32 -5.94
N LEU A 496 7.13 1.23 -5.22
CA LEU A 496 7.10 -0.12 -5.77
C LEU A 496 5.69 -0.48 -6.26
N PHE A 497 4.66 -0.15 -5.50
CA PHE A 497 3.27 -0.36 -5.90
C PHE A 497 2.94 0.38 -7.20
N LEU A 498 3.26 1.68 -7.27
CA LEU A 498 3.06 2.46 -8.50
C LEU A 498 3.83 1.87 -9.66
N TRP A 499 5.09 1.50 -9.44
CA TRP A 499 5.95 1.00 -10.49
C TRP A 499 5.47 -0.33 -11.08
N ILE A 500 5.04 -1.27 -10.23
CA ILE A 500 4.44 -2.53 -10.71
C ILE A 500 3.12 -2.28 -11.45
N ALA A 501 2.30 -1.35 -10.97
CA ALA A 501 1.05 -0.97 -11.64
C ALA A 501 1.31 -0.39 -13.05
N VAL A 502 2.24 0.57 -13.16
CA VAL A 502 2.63 1.18 -14.44
C VAL A 502 3.22 0.15 -15.43
N ASN A 503 3.87 -0.88 -14.93
CA ASN A 503 4.46 -1.94 -15.76
C ASN A 503 3.52 -3.14 -15.98
N ASN A 504 2.25 -3.07 -15.59
CA ASN A 504 1.26 -4.15 -15.70
C ASN A 504 1.70 -5.45 -15.01
N ILE A 505 2.35 -5.31 -13.85
CA ILE A 505 2.78 -6.43 -13.04
C ILE A 505 1.72 -6.72 -11.98
N ILE A 506 1.31 -7.97 -11.86
CA ILE A 506 0.30 -8.43 -10.91
C ILE A 506 0.97 -9.03 -9.67
N PRO A 507 0.75 -8.49 -8.48
CA PRO A 507 1.20 -9.12 -7.26
C PRO A 507 0.34 -10.35 -6.94
N VAL A 508 1.00 -11.48 -6.68
CA VAL A 508 0.40 -12.74 -6.24
C VAL A 508 1.06 -13.21 -4.94
N SER A 509 0.40 -14.06 -4.17
CA SER A 509 0.97 -14.57 -2.91
C SER A 509 2.11 -15.54 -3.18
N PRO A 510 3.25 -15.44 -2.46
CA PRO A 510 4.33 -16.39 -2.57
C PRO A 510 3.96 -17.71 -1.87
N PRO A 511 4.59 -18.85 -2.26
CA PRO A 511 4.29 -20.16 -1.68
C PRO A 511 5.07 -20.43 -0.39
N VAL A 512 5.86 -19.47 0.07
CA VAL A 512 6.77 -19.63 1.21
C VAL A 512 6.50 -18.55 2.26
N THR A 513 6.66 -18.94 3.51
CA THR A 513 6.58 -18.03 4.65
C THR A 513 7.96 -17.42 4.90
N ARG A 514 8.00 -16.10 4.91
CA ARG A 514 9.21 -15.34 5.24
C ARG A 514 9.12 -14.74 6.63
N HIS A 515 10.28 -14.57 7.24
CA HIS A 515 10.45 -13.83 8.49
C HIS A 515 11.64 -12.90 8.37
N LEU A 516 11.51 -11.68 8.90
CA LEU A 516 12.69 -10.89 9.15
C LEU A 516 13.53 -11.59 10.22
N ALA A 517 14.78 -11.87 9.91
CA ALA A 517 15.69 -12.56 10.83
C ALA A 517 15.85 -11.82 12.15
N LEU A 518 15.71 -10.49 12.13
CA LEU A 518 15.69 -9.67 13.33
C LEU A 518 14.57 -10.05 14.31
N ALA A 519 13.44 -10.53 13.77
CA ALA A 519 12.26 -10.86 14.58
C ALA A 519 12.27 -12.29 15.16
N THR A 520 13.15 -13.13 14.67
CA THR A 520 13.14 -14.58 15.03
C THR A 520 14.48 -15.04 15.56
N SER A 521 15.44 -14.13 15.74
CA SER A 521 16.81 -14.51 15.71
C SER A 521 17.44 -14.70 17.06
N ASN A 522 18.31 -15.59 17.05
CA ASN A 522 19.52 -15.72 17.82
C ASN A 522 20.49 -14.53 17.58
N LEU A 523 20.00 -13.29 17.66
CA LEU A 523 20.87 -12.13 17.74
C LEU A 523 21.72 -12.31 18.99
N THR A 524 23.02 -12.19 18.86
CA THR A 524 23.89 -12.14 20.03
C THR A 524 23.93 -10.69 20.51
N PRO A 525 23.34 -10.38 21.66
CA PRO A 525 23.42 -9.05 22.22
C PRO A 525 24.88 -8.59 22.39
N PRO A 526 25.16 -7.28 22.29
CA PRO A 526 26.46 -6.74 22.63
C PRO A 526 26.91 -7.19 24.03
N LYS A 527 28.20 -7.49 24.20
CA LYS A 527 28.72 -7.97 25.48
C LYS A 527 28.51 -6.97 26.62
N GLU A 528 28.47 -5.71 26.28
CA GLU A 528 28.27 -4.57 27.18
C GLU A 528 26.85 -4.55 27.76
N LEU A 529 25.85 -5.21 27.11
CA LEU A 529 24.47 -5.20 27.55
C LEU A 529 24.29 -5.87 28.92
N TYR A 530 25.06 -6.94 29.20
CA TYR A 530 25.04 -7.60 30.51
C TYR A 530 25.42 -6.63 31.63
N ASN A 531 26.57 -5.98 31.50
CA ASN A 531 27.07 -5.03 32.51
C ASN A 531 26.15 -3.81 32.65
N ALA A 532 25.60 -3.34 31.54
CA ALA A 532 24.63 -2.23 31.55
C ALA A 532 23.35 -2.57 32.29
N LEU A 533 22.77 -3.77 32.05
CA LEU A 533 21.58 -4.24 32.76
C LEU A 533 21.86 -4.43 34.25
N GLU A 534 23.00 -5.01 34.61
CA GLU A 534 23.40 -5.20 36.00
C GLU A 534 23.57 -3.86 36.71
N HIS A 535 24.22 -2.87 36.07
CA HIS A 535 24.35 -1.51 36.59
C HIS A 535 22.98 -0.87 36.83
N ASP A 536 22.09 -0.88 35.82
CA ASP A 536 20.78 -0.25 35.91
C ASP A 536 19.91 -0.92 37.01
N LEU A 537 19.97 -2.24 37.17
CA LEU A 537 19.28 -2.96 38.25
C LEU A 537 19.75 -2.54 39.65
N HIS A 538 21.04 -2.20 39.82
CA HIS A 538 21.56 -1.79 41.11
C HIS A 538 21.30 -0.32 41.43
N ASN A 539 21.11 0.53 40.42
CA ASN A 539 21.01 1.99 40.58
C ASN A 539 19.59 2.49 40.19
N ASP A 540 19.22 2.41 38.93
CA ASP A 540 18.04 3.08 38.38
C ASP A 540 16.75 2.24 38.48
N ALA A 541 16.87 0.92 38.49
CA ALA A 541 15.76 -0.03 38.55
C ALA A 541 15.77 -0.89 39.81
N LYS A 542 16.34 -0.40 40.91
CA LYS A 542 16.52 -1.15 42.16
C LYS A 542 15.20 -1.69 42.72
N ASP A 543 14.13 -0.90 42.62
CA ASP A 543 12.80 -1.30 43.07
C ASP A 543 12.19 -2.43 42.22
N LEU A 544 12.72 -2.70 41.03
CA LEU A 544 12.27 -3.72 40.10
C LEU A 544 13.01 -5.05 40.28
N ILE A 545 14.08 -5.09 41.10
CA ILE A 545 14.95 -6.29 41.23
C ILE A 545 14.17 -7.50 41.79
N GLU A 546 13.17 -7.24 42.61
CA GLU A 546 12.31 -8.31 43.18
C GLU A 546 11.14 -8.68 42.29
N ASN A 547 10.88 -7.96 41.24
CA ASN A 547 9.80 -8.24 40.29
C ASN A 547 10.15 -9.47 39.44
N ALA A 548 9.44 -10.58 39.65
CA ALA A 548 9.69 -11.86 38.97
C ALA A 548 9.60 -11.70 37.44
N ALA A 549 8.62 -10.95 36.90
CA ALA A 549 8.44 -10.75 35.48
C ALA A 549 9.60 -9.97 34.86
N VAL A 550 10.19 -9.01 35.60
CA VAL A 550 11.38 -8.27 35.15
C VAL A 550 12.59 -9.18 35.12
N ARG A 551 12.78 -10.00 36.15
CA ARG A 551 13.88 -10.98 36.20
C ARG A 551 13.81 -11.99 35.06
N ASP A 552 12.63 -12.52 34.78
CA ASP A 552 12.42 -13.48 33.69
C ASP A 552 12.71 -12.84 32.32
N PHE A 553 12.24 -11.62 32.13
CA PHE A 553 12.50 -10.87 30.91
C PHE A 553 13.99 -10.56 30.72
N ILE A 554 14.67 -10.07 31.75
CA ILE A 554 16.12 -9.79 31.72
C ILE A 554 16.92 -11.08 31.51
N SER A 555 16.58 -12.14 32.21
CA SER A 555 17.20 -13.45 32.02
C SER A 555 17.06 -13.96 30.59
N HIS A 556 15.89 -13.72 29.95
CA HIS A 556 15.68 -14.03 28.53
C HIS A 556 16.58 -13.18 27.62
N ILE A 557 16.67 -11.87 27.85
CA ILE A 557 17.54 -10.95 27.09
C ILE A 557 18.99 -11.39 27.15
N ILE A 558 19.46 -11.76 28.34
CA ILE A 558 20.84 -12.19 28.59
C ILE A 558 21.05 -13.66 28.17
N GLY A 559 20.06 -14.49 28.42
CA GLY A 559 20.12 -15.96 28.27
C GLY A 559 19.94 -16.48 26.85
N SER A 560 19.67 -15.63 25.86
CA SER A 560 19.59 -16.03 24.44
C SER A 560 20.94 -16.52 23.87
N LYS A 561 21.85 -16.94 24.76
CA LYS A 561 23.16 -17.55 24.48
C LYS A 561 23.18 -19.08 24.45
N LYS A 562 22.02 -19.75 24.53
CA LYS A 562 22.01 -21.22 24.45
C LYS A 562 21.52 -21.72 23.10
#